data_ddeb10f3f19dc494766ab528e4df5a34
#
_entry.id   ddeb10f3f19dc494766ab528e4df5a34
#
_cell.length_a   1.000
_cell.length_b   1.000
_cell.length_c   1.000
_cell.angle_alpha   90.00
_cell.angle_beta   90.00
_cell.angle_gamma   90.00
#
_symmetry.space_group_name_H-M   'P 1'
#
loop_
_entity.id
_entity.type
_entity.pdbx_description
1 polymer ?
#
loop_
_entity_poly.entity_id
_entity_poly.type
_entity_poly.pdbx_seq_one_letter_code
_entity_poly.pdbx_strand_id
1 'polypeptide(L)'
;MGLVWTVWGWKAWLSRRYRPFTSPCDVTTAVLIPVVDEPEDLFRDVLNRITAQEPDEIHVVINGPRNAALEAICADYDDVDVTWTEVPGKRNALRIGVEETTSEICVLVDSDTIWTTDTLDELVRPFADPEVGGVTTRQRILAPERHILSRWADWMESLRNEYAMPAMSMHGTVGCLPGRTIALRRSVLVDAMEHFLTGRFLGIFLEVSDDRTLTNECLKQGYKAVYQSTSLVYTDAPLEWKKMAKQQLRWARGSQYNTMRMFPWMLRNARPLAFFYLADIVLPFLLLGAYLGWIVRQFVITDVDLFAPWVDNFGRVGGGLVVAVLAIMASTASSALRQARHLRERPSDLWRIPTFLVISTLMLMPIRMLGFARMAHNSGWGTRAGGFAGESTRNPYALIPYGLAFCMVASMALYQP
;
A
#
# COMPACT_ATOMS: atom_id res chain seq x y z
N MET A 1 2.51 16.91 16.12
CA MET A 1 3.79 17.13 15.38
C MET A 1 4.93 16.23 15.88
N GLY A 2 5.23 16.13 17.18
CA GLY A 2 6.33 15.33 17.71
C GLY A 2 6.33 13.88 17.27
N LEU A 3 5.20 13.16 17.38
CA LEU A 3 5.09 11.76 16.97
C LEU A 3 5.41 11.54 15.48
N VAL A 4 4.95 12.45 14.60
CA VAL A 4 5.22 12.36 13.15
C VAL A 4 6.72 12.46 12.88
N TRP A 5 7.41 13.41 13.52
CA TRP A 5 8.85 13.60 13.36
C TRP A 5 9.66 12.45 13.99
N THR A 6 9.23 11.93 15.14
CA THR A 6 9.88 10.77 15.78
C THR A 6 9.79 9.53 14.87
N VAL A 7 8.60 9.19 14.38
CA VAL A 7 8.40 8.06 13.48
C VAL A 7 9.17 8.24 12.18
N TRP A 8 9.11 9.45 11.59
CA TRP A 8 9.88 9.74 10.38
C TRP A 8 11.38 9.69 10.62
N GLY A 9 11.88 10.31 11.69
CA GLY A 9 13.30 10.34 12.05
C GLY A 9 13.86 8.93 12.23
N TRP A 10 13.12 8.05 12.89
CA TRP A 10 13.50 6.65 13.02
C TRP A 10 13.56 5.94 11.65
N LYS A 11 12.53 6.08 10.82
CA LYS A 11 12.54 5.53 9.44
C LYS A 11 13.70 6.10 8.62
N ALA A 12 13.95 7.39 8.69
CA ALA A 12 15.05 8.04 7.98
C ALA A 12 16.43 7.56 8.44
N TRP A 13 16.60 7.33 9.75
CA TRP A 13 17.84 6.80 10.30
C TRP A 13 18.10 5.35 9.86
N LEU A 14 17.10 4.48 9.90
CA LEU A 14 17.19 3.11 9.40
C LEU A 14 17.44 3.08 7.89
N SER A 15 16.72 3.90 7.12
CA SER A 15 16.85 3.94 5.66
C SER A 15 18.25 4.34 5.17
N ARG A 16 19.02 5.08 5.96
CA ARG A 16 20.42 5.42 5.65
C ARG A 16 21.35 4.22 5.75
N ARG A 17 20.99 3.21 6.54
CA ARG A 17 21.78 1.98 6.75
C ARG A 17 21.39 0.86 5.81
N TYR A 18 20.20 0.96 5.22
CA TYR A 18 19.74 -0.01 4.24
C TYR A 18 20.71 -0.08 3.06
N ARG A 19 20.98 -1.31 2.62
CA ARG A 19 21.69 -1.63 1.37
C ARG A 19 20.87 -2.67 0.62
N PRO A 20 20.72 -2.56 -0.69
CA PRO A 20 20.11 -3.62 -1.50
C PRO A 20 20.99 -4.87 -1.46
N PHE A 21 20.38 -6.00 -1.69
CA PHE A 21 21.09 -7.28 -1.84
C PHE A 21 21.82 -7.29 -3.18
N THR A 22 23.08 -7.73 -3.17
CA THR A 22 23.95 -7.72 -4.37
C THR A 22 24.48 -9.10 -4.76
N SER A 23 24.33 -10.10 -3.88
CA SER A 23 24.74 -11.46 -4.17
C SER A 23 23.89 -12.04 -5.30
N PRO A 24 24.50 -12.65 -6.33
CA PRO A 24 23.73 -13.38 -7.33
C PRO A 24 22.98 -14.54 -6.67
N CYS A 25 21.81 -14.87 -7.19
CA CYS A 25 21.01 -15.98 -6.74
C CYS A 25 20.57 -16.80 -7.95
N ASP A 26 20.95 -18.08 -7.94
CA ASP A 26 20.57 -19.03 -8.98
C ASP A 26 19.38 -19.85 -8.45
N VAL A 27 18.19 -19.46 -8.85
CA VAL A 27 16.91 -20.07 -8.44
C VAL A 27 15.97 -20.10 -9.64
N THR A 28 15.16 -21.14 -9.73
CA THR A 28 14.12 -21.21 -10.75
C THR A 28 12.96 -20.26 -10.42
N THR A 29 12.44 -19.62 -11.45
CA THR A 29 11.43 -18.55 -11.32
C THR A 29 10.20 -18.83 -12.17
N ALA A 30 9.02 -18.67 -11.58
CA ALA A 30 7.74 -18.68 -12.30
C ALA A 30 7.05 -17.32 -12.14
N VAL A 31 6.71 -16.69 -13.25
CA VAL A 31 5.93 -15.44 -13.27
C VAL A 31 4.46 -15.77 -13.38
N LEU A 32 3.67 -15.36 -12.39
CA LEU A 32 2.23 -15.63 -12.30
C LEU A 32 1.44 -14.34 -12.54
N ILE A 33 0.65 -14.31 -13.62
CA ILE A 33 -0.08 -13.12 -14.08
C ILE A 33 -1.58 -13.39 -14.06
N PRO A 34 -2.29 -13.09 -12.97
CA PRO A 34 -3.75 -13.15 -12.95
C PRO A 34 -4.34 -11.99 -13.74
N VAL A 35 -5.19 -12.27 -14.73
CA VAL A 35 -5.80 -11.25 -15.59
C VAL A 35 -7.29 -11.52 -15.77
N VAL A 36 -8.10 -10.46 -15.90
CA VAL A 36 -9.54 -10.55 -16.24
C VAL A 36 -9.80 -9.82 -17.55
N ASP A 37 -9.43 -8.54 -17.58
CA ASP A 37 -9.66 -7.63 -18.69
C ASP A 37 -8.65 -6.49 -18.61
N GLU A 38 -7.80 -6.41 -19.62
CA GLU A 38 -6.78 -5.33 -19.74
C GLU A 38 -6.78 -4.83 -21.20
N PRO A 39 -6.38 -3.55 -21.41
CA PRO A 39 -6.13 -3.06 -22.77
C PRO A 39 -5.06 -3.92 -23.47
N GLU A 40 -5.35 -4.38 -24.68
CA GLU A 40 -4.51 -5.32 -25.42
C GLU A 40 -3.06 -4.81 -25.58
N ASP A 41 -2.90 -3.53 -25.94
CA ASP A 41 -1.57 -2.92 -26.12
C ASP A 41 -0.76 -2.92 -24.79
N LEU A 42 -1.42 -2.62 -23.67
CA LEU A 42 -0.79 -2.61 -22.36
C LEU A 42 -0.37 -4.04 -21.95
N PHE A 43 -1.28 -5.01 -22.14
CA PHE A 43 -1.00 -6.40 -21.77
C PHE A 43 0.13 -6.98 -22.62
N ARG A 44 0.17 -6.65 -23.91
CA ARG A 44 1.28 -7.03 -24.82
C ARG A 44 2.61 -6.39 -24.39
N ASP A 45 2.63 -5.10 -23.97
CA ASP A 45 3.85 -4.46 -23.46
C ASP A 45 4.34 -5.13 -22.15
N VAL A 46 3.41 -5.53 -21.26
CA VAL A 46 3.73 -6.29 -20.04
C VAL A 46 4.38 -7.62 -20.39
N LEU A 47 3.78 -8.43 -21.27
CA LEU A 47 4.33 -9.72 -21.68
C LEU A 47 5.69 -9.57 -22.36
N ASN A 48 5.85 -8.64 -23.30
CA ASN A 48 7.13 -8.38 -23.97
C ASN A 48 8.27 -8.09 -22.98
N ARG A 49 7.98 -7.37 -21.90
CA ARG A 49 9.01 -7.00 -20.90
C ARG A 49 9.31 -8.14 -19.93
N ILE A 50 8.34 -9.00 -19.68
CA ILE A 50 8.53 -10.18 -18.83
C ILE A 50 9.31 -11.26 -19.60
N THR A 51 8.88 -11.61 -20.80
CA THR A 51 9.56 -12.61 -21.64
C THR A 51 11.00 -12.22 -21.97
N ALA A 52 11.28 -10.91 -22.16
CA ALA A 52 12.64 -10.41 -22.39
C ALA A 52 13.60 -10.61 -21.21
N GLN A 53 13.13 -11.01 -20.02
CA GLN A 53 13.95 -11.31 -18.87
C GLN A 53 14.11 -12.82 -18.60
N GLU A 54 13.61 -13.64 -19.53
CA GLU A 54 13.84 -15.08 -19.59
C GLU A 54 13.56 -15.81 -18.24
N PRO A 55 12.38 -15.60 -17.59
CA PRO A 55 12.01 -16.44 -16.44
C PRO A 55 11.85 -17.88 -16.88
N ASP A 56 12.02 -18.86 -15.97
CA ASP A 56 11.91 -20.29 -16.31
C ASP A 56 10.49 -20.71 -16.70
N GLU A 57 9.48 -20.07 -16.10
CA GLU A 57 8.05 -20.33 -16.39
C GLU A 57 7.27 -19.00 -16.40
N ILE A 58 6.29 -18.87 -17.30
CA ILE A 58 5.30 -17.77 -17.32
C ILE A 58 3.90 -18.35 -17.39
N HIS A 59 3.11 -18.13 -16.34
CA HIS A 59 1.71 -18.59 -16.27
C HIS A 59 0.75 -17.39 -16.26
N VAL A 60 -0.04 -17.26 -17.30
CA VAL A 60 -1.15 -16.31 -17.39
C VAL A 60 -2.44 -17.01 -17.02
N VAL A 61 -3.09 -16.55 -15.96
CA VAL A 61 -4.38 -17.13 -15.54
C VAL A 61 -5.50 -16.13 -15.80
N ILE A 62 -6.28 -16.38 -16.86
CA ILE A 62 -7.48 -15.60 -17.21
C ILE A 62 -8.62 -16.09 -16.33
N ASN A 63 -9.17 -15.22 -15.47
CA ASN A 63 -10.17 -15.60 -14.48
C ASN A 63 -11.49 -14.82 -14.68
N GLY A 64 -12.63 -15.55 -14.60
CA GLY A 64 -13.97 -15.02 -14.86
C GLY A 64 -14.42 -15.19 -16.31
N PRO A 65 -15.03 -14.18 -16.94
CA PRO A 65 -15.46 -14.27 -18.34
C PRO A 65 -14.29 -14.59 -19.26
N ARG A 66 -14.51 -15.49 -20.22
CA ARG A 66 -13.48 -15.84 -21.19
C ARG A 66 -13.12 -14.64 -22.06
N ASN A 67 -11.83 -14.38 -22.25
CA ASN A 67 -11.33 -13.25 -23.02
C ASN A 67 -10.45 -13.76 -24.18
N ALA A 68 -11.08 -13.99 -25.35
CA ALA A 68 -10.41 -14.51 -26.52
C ALA A 68 -9.29 -13.60 -27.07
N ALA A 69 -9.38 -12.27 -26.84
CA ALA A 69 -8.33 -11.35 -27.26
C ALA A 69 -7.05 -11.55 -26.44
N LEU A 70 -7.18 -11.70 -25.11
CA LEU A 70 -6.03 -11.98 -24.24
C LEU A 70 -5.44 -13.38 -24.51
N GLU A 71 -6.29 -14.39 -24.77
CA GLU A 71 -5.82 -15.72 -25.17
C GLU A 71 -5.01 -15.66 -26.48
N ALA A 72 -5.50 -14.91 -27.46
CA ALA A 72 -4.79 -14.72 -28.73
C ALA A 72 -3.45 -13.98 -28.56
N ILE A 73 -3.39 -12.99 -27.69
CA ILE A 73 -2.13 -12.31 -27.38
C ILE A 73 -1.11 -13.29 -26.77
N CYS A 74 -1.55 -14.10 -25.81
CA CYS A 74 -0.65 -15.08 -25.17
C CYS A 74 -0.14 -16.12 -26.17
N ALA A 75 -0.96 -16.52 -27.16
CA ALA A 75 -0.57 -17.47 -28.19
C ALA A 75 0.53 -16.96 -29.13
N ASP A 76 0.84 -15.67 -29.13
CA ASP A 76 1.98 -15.08 -29.87
C ASP A 76 3.35 -15.37 -29.18
N TYR A 77 3.36 -15.97 -27.97
CA TYR A 77 4.58 -16.25 -27.18
C TYR A 77 4.70 -17.75 -26.91
N ASP A 78 5.80 -18.35 -27.32
CA ASP A 78 6.05 -19.80 -27.13
C ASP A 78 6.29 -20.19 -25.66
N ASP A 79 6.74 -19.23 -24.83
CA ASP A 79 7.13 -19.43 -23.43
C ASP A 79 6.03 -19.06 -22.43
N VAL A 80 4.79 -18.80 -22.89
CA VAL A 80 3.68 -18.38 -22.06
C VAL A 80 2.59 -19.45 -21.97
N ASP A 81 2.45 -20.04 -20.79
CA ASP A 81 1.35 -20.96 -20.49
C ASP A 81 0.07 -20.19 -20.11
N VAL A 82 -1.03 -20.56 -20.72
CA VAL A 82 -2.32 -19.90 -20.49
C VAL A 82 -3.35 -20.86 -19.89
N THR A 83 -3.86 -20.51 -18.72
CA THR A 83 -4.97 -21.24 -18.10
C THR A 83 -6.19 -20.33 -17.96
N TRP A 84 -7.35 -20.82 -18.36
CA TRP A 84 -8.61 -20.13 -18.13
C TRP A 84 -9.41 -20.80 -17.00
N THR A 85 -10.03 -19.97 -16.14
CA THR A 85 -10.95 -20.45 -15.11
C THR A 85 -12.23 -19.62 -15.07
N GLU A 86 -13.37 -20.28 -15.01
CA GLU A 86 -14.67 -19.62 -14.85
C GLU A 86 -14.84 -18.97 -13.47
N VAL A 87 -14.09 -19.44 -12.48
CA VAL A 87 -14.15 -18.92 -11.10
C VAL A 87 -13.46 -17.56 -11.02
N PRO A 88 -14.21 -16.48 -10.78
CA PRO A 88 -13.62 -15.15 -10.70
C PRO A 88 -12.82 -14.97 -9.41
N GLY A 89 -11.83 -14.09 -9.47
CA GLY A 89 -11.07 -13.67 -8.29
C GLY A 89 -9.58 -13.95 -8.40
N LYS A 90 -8.80 -12.90 -8.08
CA LYS A 90 -7.33 -12.94 -8.16
C LYS A 90 -6.73 -14.07 -7.32
N ARG A 91 -7.30 -14.35 -6.13
CA ARG A 91 -6.77 -15.39 -5.24
C ARG A 91 -6.89 -16.78 -5.83
N ASN A 92 -8.00 -17.08 -6.51
CA ASN A 92 -8.16 -18.37 -7.19
C ASN A 92 -7.18 -18.48 -8.36
N ALA A 93 -7.01 -17.42 -9.14
CA ALA A 93 -6.06 -17.42 -10.24
C ALA A 93 -4.60 -17.63 -9.74
N LEU A 94 -4.22 -16.98 -8.64
CA LEU A 94 -2.91 -17.21 -8.01
C LEU A 94 -2.74 -18.64 -7.50
N ARG A 95 -3.80 -19.26 -6.93
CA ARG A 95 -3.77 -20.65 -6.52
C ARG A 95 -3.45 -21.57 -7.71
N ILE A 96 -4.16 -21.38 -8.83
CA ILE A 96 -3.94 -22.17 -10.05
C ILE A 96 -2.48 -22.04 -10.50
N GLY A 97 -1.97 -20.83 -10.66
CA GLY A 97 -0.59 -20.62 -11.08
C GLY A 97 0.46 -21.24 -10.13
N VAL A 98 0.21 -21.21 -8.80
CA VAL A 98 1.10 -21.86 -7.81
C VAL A 98 1.02 -23.40 -7.90
N GLU A 99 -0.12 -23.96 -8.26
CA GLU A 99 -0.31 -25.41 -8.44
C GLU A 99 0.34 -25.91 -9.74
N GLU A 100 0.34 -25.09 -10.79
CA GLU A 100 0.89 -25.43 -12.11
C GLU A 100 2.42 -25.32 -12.18
N THR A 101 3.05 -24.50 -11.35
CA THR A 101 4.51 -24.32 -11.37
C THR A 101 5.25 -25.27 -10.42
N THR A 102 6.49 -25.59 -10.79
CA THR A 102 7.46 -26.31 -9.94
C THR A 102 8.63 -25.43 -9.51
N SER A 103 8.75 -24.22 -10.04
CA SER A 103 9.82 -23.27 -9.73
C SER A 103 9.92 -22.93 -8.25
N GLU A 104 11.13 -22.64 -7.77
CA GLU A 104 11.41 -22.34 -6.36
C GLU A 104 10.79 -21.01 -5.92
N ILE A 105 10.79 -20.02 -6.82
CA ILE A 105 10.31 -18.65 -6.57
C ILE A 105 9.14 -18.34 -7.50
N CYS A 106 7.99 -17.97 -6.93
CA CYS A 106 6.86 -17.44 -7.66
C CYS A 106 6.88 -15.91 -7.64
N VAL A 107 6.88 -15.30 -8.81
CA VAL A 107 6.80 -13.85 -8.99
C VAL A 107 5.38 -13.48 -9.38
N LEU A 108 4.64 -12.88 -8.46
CA LEU A 108 3.26 -12.45 -8.68
C LEU A 108 3.27 -11.05 -9.28
N VAL A 109 2.65 -10.87 -10.45
CA VAL A 109 2.66 -9.62 -11.21
C VAL A 109 1.24 -9.17 -11.52
N ASP A 110 0.92 -7.91 -11.26
CA ASP A 110 -0.32 -7.31 -11.75
C ASP A 110 -0.22 -7.09 -13.26
N SER A 111 -1.30 -7.42 -13.98
CA SER A 111 -1.39 -7.38 -15.45
C SER A 111 -1.18 -6.00 -16.10
N ASP A 112 -1.09 -4.94 -15.30
CA ASP A 112 -0.84 -3.54 -15.67
C ASP A 112 0.52 -3.00 -15.22
N THR A 113 1.44 -3.88 -14.81
CA THR A 113 2.74 -3.50 -14.25
C THR A 113 3.86 -3.62 -15.28
N ILE A 114 4.56 -2.53 -15.50
CA ILE A 114 5.65 -2.41 -16.47
C ILE A 114 6.99 -2.65 -15.79
N TRP A 115 7.72 -3.69 -16.19
CA TRP A 115 9.06 -4.01 -15.72
C TRP A 115 10.13 -3.19 -16.43
N THR A 116 11.24 -2.90 -15.73
CA THR A 116 12.48 -2.41 -16.34
C THR A 116 13.39 -3.60 -16.73
N THR A 117 14.49 -3.35 -17.40
CA THR A 117 15.38 -4.38 -17.98
C THR A 117 15.93 -5.38 -16.96
N ASP A 118 16.17 -4.96 -15.71
CA ASP A 118 16.84 -5.79 -14.71
C ASP A 118 15.90 -6.14 -13.54
N THR A 119 14.59 -6.09 -13.77
CA THR A 119 13.61 -6.24 -12.69
C THR A 119 13.68 -7.61 -12.03
N LEU A 120 13.71 -8.69 -12.81
CA LEU A 120 13.71 -10.06 -12.31
C LEU A 120 15.02 -10.40 -11.61
N ASP A 121 16.14 -10.17 -12.29
CA ASP A 121 17.49 -10.42 -11.76
C ASP A 121 17.69 -9.75 -10.39
N GLU A 122 17.33 -8.49 -10.29
CA GLU A 122 17.45 -7.75 -9.05
C GLU A 122 16.44 -8.25 -7.98
N LEU A 123 15.24 -8.66 -8.41
CA LEU A 123 14.18 -9.13 -7.49
C LEU A 123 14.55 -10.42 -6.78
N VAL A 124 15.27 -11.34 -7.45
CA VAL A 124 15.61 -12.64 -6.90
C VAL A 124 16.86 -12.63 -6.01
N ARG A 125 17.74 -11.64 -6.11
CA ARG A 125 18.99 -11.55 -5.31
C ARG A 125 18.82 -11.78 -3.80
N PRO A 126 17.77 -11.24 -3.14
CA PRO A 126 17.58 -11.47 -1.70
C PRO A 126 17.37 -12.93 -1.31
N PHE A 127 16.92 -13.80 -2.24
CA PHE A 127 16.71 -15.22 -1.95
C PHE A 127 18.00 -16.03 -1.79
N ALA A 128 19.17 -15.44 -2.06
CA ALA A 128 20.46 -15.99 -1.64
C ALA A 128 20.56 -16.17 -0.10
N ASP A 129 19.79 -15.39 0.67
CA ASP A 129 19.54 -15.63 2.11
C ASP A 129 18.35 -16.60 2.27
N PRO A 130 18.56 -17.83 2.80
CA PRO A 130 17.49 -18.82 2.96
C PRO A 130 16.40 -18.38 3.93
N GLU A 131 16.64 -17.38 4.79
CA GLU A 131 15.64 -16.84 5.70
C GLU A 131 14.69 -15.85 5.00
N VAL A 132 15.01 -15.40 3.77
CA VAL A 132 14.12 -14.54 2.98
C VAL A 132 13.04 -15.39 2.31
N GLY A 133 11.79 -15.15 2.66
CA GLY A 133 10.63 -15.82 2.07
C GLY A 133 9.86 -14.94 1.09
N GLY A 134 10.03 -13.61 1.17
CA GLY A 134 9.32 -12.67 0.30
C GLY A 134 10.08 -11.39 0.03
N VAL A 135 9.99 -10.92 -1.21
CA VAL A 135 10.70 -9.73 -1.72
C VAL A 135 9.74 -8.83 -2.47
N THR A 136 9.93 -7.52 -2.36
CA THR A 136 9.19 -6.54 -3.18
C THR A 136 10.11 -5.56 -3.87
N THR A 137 9.61 -5.00 -4.97
CA THR A 137 10.28 -4.05 -5.86
C THR A 137 10.14 -2.59 -5.40
N ARG A 138 10.98 -1.72 -5.95
CA ARG A 138 10.76 -0.27 -5.98
C ARG A 138 9.67 0.04 -7.00
N GLN A 139 8.62 0.71 -6.57
CA GLN A 139 7.47 1.03 -7.41
C GLN A 139 7.38 2.52 -7.68
N ARG A 140 7.23 2.90 -8.96
CA ARG A 140 7.06 4.30 -9.38
C ARG A 140 5.80 4.44 -10.24
N ILE A 141 5.29 5.64 -10.32
CA ILE A 141 4.16 5.94 -11.19
C ILE A 141 4.67 6.26 -12.60
N LEU A 142 4.05 5.63 -13.60
CA LEU A 142 4.33 5.88 -15.01
C LEU A 142 3.83 7.27 -15.40
N ALA A 143 4.70 8.06 -16.05
CA ALA A 143 4.40 9.42 -16.52
C ALA A 143 3.62 10.28 -15.50
N PRO A 144 4.19 10.51 -14.28
CA PRO A 144 3.45 11.18 -13.20
C PRO A 144 3.09 12.63 -13.50
N GLU A 145 3.74 13.26 -14.50
CA GLU A 145 3.46 14.64 -14.96
C GLU A 145 2.12 14.80 -15.69
N ARG A 146 1.48 13.71 -16.10
CA ARG A 146 0.21 13.74 -16.86
C ARG A 146 -0.94 14.41 -16.09
N HIS A 147 -0.98 14.25 -14.77
CA HIS A 147 -2.05 14.78 -13.94
C HIS A 147 -1.58 15.03 -12.51
N ILE A 148 -2.27 15.94 -11.78
CA ILE A 148 -1.91 16.25 -10.38
C ILE A 148 -2.08 15.04 -9.46
N LEU A 149 -3.03 14.15 -9.72
CA LEU A 149 -3.24 12.93 -8.93
C LEU A 149 -2.14 11.91 -9.15
N SER A 150 -1.68 11.70 -10.39
CA SER A 150 -0.55 10.81 -10.68
C SER A 150 0.73 11.34 -10.06
N ARG A 151 0.94 12.67 -10.08
CA ARG A 151 2.08 13.31 -9.43
C ARG A 151 2.03 13.20 -7.91
N TRP A 152 0.86 13.38 -7.31
CA TRP A 152 0.64 13.14 -5.88
C TRP A 152 0.87 11.67 -5.51
N ALA A 153 0.43 10.72 -6.34
CA ALA A 153 0.66 9.30 -6.13
C ALA A 153 2.17 8.96 -6.17
N ASP A 154 2.93 9.48 -7.14
CA ASP A 154 4.40 9.30 -7.20
C ASP A 154 5.11 9.90 -5.98
N TRP A 155 4.65 11.08 -5.51
CA TRP A 155 5.14 11.68 -4.27
C TRP A 155 4.89 10.79 -3.04
N MET A 156 3.71 10.15 -2.94
CA MET A 156 3.39 9.20 -1.87
C MET A 156 4.24 7.92 -1.96
N GLU A 157 4.40 7.37 -3.18
CA GLU A 157 5.24 6.19 -3.42
C GLU A 157 6.71 6.46 -3.11
N SER A 158 7.21 7.65 -3.46
CA SER A 158 8.58 8.05 -3.14
C SER A 158 8.84 8.04 -1.61
N LEU A 159 7.92 8.58 -0.80
CA LEU A 159 8.05 8.54 0.66
C LEU A 159 8.12 7.10 1.19
N ARG A 160 7.33 6.20 0.62
CA ARG A 160 7.33 4.78 0.96
C ARG A 160 8.66 4.12 0.58
N ASN A 161 9.10 4.30 -0.66
CA ASN A 161 10.29 3.67 -1.21
C ASN A 161 11.59 4.19 -0.59
N GLU A 162 11.66 5.48 -0.25
CA GLU A 162 12.89 6.11 0.26
C GLU A 162 13.09 5.94 1.76
N TYR A 163 12.01 5.75 2.52
CA TYR A 163 12.09 5.72 3.99
C TYR A 163 11.41 4.52 4.63
N ALA A 164 10.15 4.22 4.27
CA ALA A 164 9.39 3.20 4.98
C ALA A 164 9.84 1.78 4.63
N MET A 165 9.96 1.46 3.34
CA MET A 165 10.37 0.13 2.88
C MET A 165 11.80 -0.21 3.30
N PRO A 166 12.82 0.66 3.09
CA PRO A 166 14.16 0.42 3.59
C PRO A 166 14.20 0.20 5.10
N ALA A 167 13.47 1.02 5.88
CA ALA A 167 13.47 0.91 7.34
C ALA A 167 12.88 -0.42 7.83
N MET A 168 11.79 -0.88 7.22
CA MET A 168 11.20 -2.18 7.55
C MET A 168 12.07 -3.35 7.08
N SER A 169 12.72 -3.23 5.92
CA SER A 169 13.61 -4.23 5.36
C SER A 169 14.83 -4.48 6.24
N MET A 170 15.36 -3.45 6.92
CA MET A 170 16.45 -3.59 7.90
C MET A 170 16.11 -4.53 9.05
N HIS A 171 14.83 -4.74 9.34
CA HIS A 171 14.36 -5.67 10.35
C HIS A 171 13.87 -7.00 9.74
N GLY A 172 13.96 -7.18 8.43
CA GLY A 172 13.37 -8.33 7.73
C GLY A 172 11.85 -8.40 7.82
N THR A 173 11.19 -7.28 8.19
CA THR A 173 9.75 -7.26 8.48
C THR A 173 9.06 -6.17 7.66
N VAL A 174 9.24 -6.19 6.33
CA VAL A 174 8.40 -5.40 5.43
C VAL A 174 6.96 -5.86 5.59
N GLY A 175 6.12 -5.02 6.17
CA GLY A 175 4.78 -5.45 6.57
C GLY A 175 3.76 -5.49 5.43
N CYS A 176 4.14 -5.09 4.23
CA CYS A 176 3.37 -5.25 3.00
C CYS A 176 4.34 -5.28 1.82
N LEU A 177 4.35 -6.38 1.10
CA LEU A 177 4.96 -6.52 -0.21
C LEU A 177 3.90 -6.12 -1.24
N PRO A 178 3.90 -4.90 -1.83
CA PRO A 178 2.81 -4.45 -2.69
C PRO A 178 2.71 -5.25 -3.98
N GLY A 179 1.51 -5.71 -4.29
CA GLY A 179 1.21 -6.74 -5.27
C GLY A 179 1.45 -6.43 -6.75
N ARG A 180 1.99 -5.26 -7.08
CA ARG A 180 2.35 -4.93 -8.47
C ARG A 180 3.39 -5.87 -9.03
N THR A 181 4.45 -6.12 -8.25
CA THR A 181 5.40 -7.22 -8.46
C THR A 181 5.99 -7.60 -7.12
N ILE A 182 5.76 -8.84 -6.73
CA ILE A 182 6.31 -9.44 -5.51
C ILE A 182 6.82 -10.84 -5.83
N ALA A 183 7.92 -11.22 -5.22
CA ALA A 183 8.43 -12.58 -5.28
C ALA A 183 8.28 -13.27 -3.92
N LEU A 184 7.88 -14.52 -3.93
CA LEU A 184 7.72 -15.36 -2.74
C LEU A 184 8.29 -16.76 -3.01
N ARG A 185 8.88 -17.40 -1.99
CA ARG A 185 9.19 -18.81 -2.11
C ARG A 185 7.90 -19.59 -2.35
N ARG A 186 7.92 -20.53 -3.30
CA ARG A 186 6.75 -21.37 -3.59
C ARG A 186 6.26 -22.12 -2.35
N SER A 187 7.18 -22.62 -1.53
CA SER A 187 6.83 -23.29 -0.26
C SER A 187 5.99 -22.38 0.65
N VAL A 188 6.34 -21.10 0.77
CA VAL A 188 5.55 -20.12 1.54
C VAL A 188 4.14 -19.97 1.00
N LEU A 189 3.98 -19.95 -0.32
CA LEU A 189 2.66 -19.83 -0.96
C LEU A 189 1.82 -21.09 -0.77
N VAL A 190 2.40 -22.27 -0.95
CA VAL A 190 1.72 -23.55 -0.76
C VAL A 190 1.20 -23.67 0.68
N ASP A 191 2.05 -23.40 1.68
CA ASP A 191 1.66 -23.48 3.10
C ASP A 191 0.63 -22.39 3.49
N ALA A 192 0.65 -21.24 2.81
CA ALA A 192 -0.30 -20.16 3.05
C ALA A 192 -1.67 -20.37 2.40
N MET A 193 -1.77 -21.23 1.39
CA MET A 193 -2.87 -21.25 0.41
C MET A 193 -4.25 -21.46 1.07
N GLU A 194 -4.39 -22.41 1.98
CA GLU A 194 -5.66 -22.65 2.69
C GLU A 194 -6.15 -21.38 3.40
N HIS A 195 -5.24 -20.75 4.17
CA HIS A 195 -5.57 -19.57 4.94
C HIS A 195 -5.75 -18.32 4.05
N PHE A 196 -5.05 -18.25 2.93
CA PHE A 196 -5.19 -17.22 1.92
C PHE A 196 -6.57 -17.21 1.27
N LEU A 197 -7.14 -18.40 1.03
CA LEU A 197 -8.44 -18.58 0.39
C LEU A 197 -9.62 -18.52 1.36
N THR A 198 -9.45 -18.90 2.63
CA THR A 198 -10.56 -19.08 3.56
C THR A 198 -10.48 -18.22 4.82
N GLY A 199 -9.32 -17.61 5.09
CA GLY A 199 -9.05 -16.92 6.34
C GLY A 199 -9.98 -15.75 6.64
N ARG A 200 -10.63 -15.76 7.84
CA ARG A 200 -11.57 -14.73 8.28
C ARG A 200 -11.03 -13.95 9.48
N PHE A 201 -11.44 -12.70 9.59
CA PHE A 201 -11.21 -11.86 10.77
C PHE A 201 -12.42 -10.93 10.97
N LEU A 202 -12.83 -10.70 12.22
CA LEU A 202 -14.06 -9.97 12.56
C LEU A 202 -15.29 -10.50 11.79
N GLY A 203 -15.41 -11.82 11.65
CA GLY A 203 -16.55 -12.48 11.01
C GLY A 203 -16.60 -12.41 9.48
N ILE A 204 -15.67 -11.72 8.82
CA ILE A 204 -15.67 -11.58 7.36
C ILE A 204 -14.42 -12.18 6.72
N PHE A 205 -14.58 -12.65 5.48
CA PHE A 205 -13.50 -12.87 4.53
C PHE A 205 -13.31 -11.58 3.73
N LEU A 206 -12.11 -11.01 3.77
CA LEU A 206 -11.80 -9.83 2.99
C LEU A 206 -10.95 -10.23 1.78
N GLU A 207 -11.55 -10.23 0.61
CA GLU A 207 -10.90 -10.61 -0.63
C GLU A 207 -9.83 -9.60 -1.08
N VAL A 208 -9.99 -8.35 -0.73
CA VAL A 208 -9.02 -7.29 -1.10
C VAL A 208 -7.74 -7.36 -0.28
N SER A 209 -6.61 -6.92 -0.87
CA SER A 209 -5.28 -6.90 -0.22
C SER A 209 -4.66 -8.30 -0.10
N ASP A 210 -4.56 -8.98 -1.22
CA ASP A 210 -3.93 -10.29 -1.37
C ASP A 210 -2.47 -10.25 -0.96
N ASP A 211 -1.76 -9.26 -1.47
CA ASP A 211 -0.38 -8.93 -1.20
C ASP A 211 -0.07 -8.84 0.31
N ARG A 212 -0.91 -8.12 1.05
CA ARG A 212 -0.76 -7.98 2.49
C ARG A 212 -1.05 -9.27 3.23
N THR A 213 -2.02 -10.05 2.75
CA THR A 213 -2.35 -11.36 3.34
C THR A 213 -1.18 -12.31 3.16
N LEU A 214 -0.62 -12.44 1.95
CA LEU A 214 0.55 -13.27 1.67
C LEU A 214 1.79 -12.81 2.45
N THR A 215 2.03 -11.50 2.56
CA THR A 215 3.10 -10.96 3.39
C THR A 215 2.96 -11.38 4.85
N ASN A 216 1.75 -11.31 5.41
CA ASN A 216 1.49 -11.74 6.79
C ASN A 216 1.76 -13.23 6.99
N GLU A 217 1.38 -14.08 6.03
CA GLU A 217 1.64 -15.52 6.11
C GLU A 217 3.14 -15.84 6.00
N CYS A 218 3.87 -15.17 5.09
CA CYS A 218 5.32 -15.27 4.99
C CYS A 218 6.02 -14.96 6.34
N LEU A 219 5.64 -13.84 6.97
CA LEU A 219 6.20 -13.45 8.27
C LEU A 219 5.81 -14.41 9.40
N LYS A 220 4.58 -14.96 9.40
CA LYS A 220 4.14 -15.94 10.43
C LYS A 220 4.85 -17.27 10.33
N GLN A 221 5.22 -17.70 9.13
CA GLN A 221 6.03 -18.89 8.89
C GLN A 221 7.48 -18.71 9.33
N GLY A 222 7.87 -17.51 9.80
CA GLY A 222 9.19 -17.20 10.32
C GLY A 222 10.18 -16.68 9.29
N TYR A 223 9.76 -16.51 8.04
CA TYR A 223 10.60 -15.94 6.99
C TYR A 223 10.69 -14.41 7.11
N LYS A 224 11.76 -13.87 6.56
CA LYS A 224 11.94 -12.44 6.34
C LYS A 224 11.15 -11.99 5.11
N ALA A 225 10.50 -10.83 5.20
CA ALA A 225 9.96 -10.07 4.07
C ALA A 225 10.82 -8.82 3.88
N VAL A 226 11.40 -8.65 2.70
CA VAL A 226 12.40 -7.61 2.43
C VAL A 226 12.07 -6.77 1.20
N TYR A 227 12.75 -5.66 1.06
CA TYR A 227 12.65 -4.71 -0.04
C TYR A 227 13.93 -4.72 -0.86
N GLN A 228 13.82 -4.80 -2.19
CA GLN A 228 14.93 -4.69 -3.12
C GLN A 228 14.80 -3.39 -3.92
N SER A 229 15.56 -2.39 -3.54
CA SER A 229 15.43 -1.03 -4.10
C SER A 229 15.95 -0.90 -5.54
N THR A 230 16.75 -1.85 -6.00
CA THR A 230 17.32 -1.89 -7.36
C THR A 230 16.36 -2.55 -8.35
N SER A 231 15.47 -3.43 -7.90
CA SER A 231 14.39 -3.96 -8.74
C SER A 231 13.29 -2.91 -8.88
N LEU A 232 13.11 -2.37 -10.10
CA LEU A 232 12.22 -1.24 -10.37
C LEU A 232 11.06 -1.64 -11.29
N VAL A 233 9.85 -1.22 -10.93
CA VAL A 233 8.66 -1.37 -11.76
C VAL A 233 7.86 -0.07 -11.82
N TYR A 234 7.11 0.09 -12.92
CA TYR A 234 6.19 1.20 -13.12
C TYR A 234 4.75 0.70 -13.16
N THR A 235 3.86 1.53 -12.65
CA THR A 235 2.42 1.27 -12.68
C THR A 235 1.66 2.56 -12.97
N ASP A 236 0.45 2.44 -13.48
CA ASP A 236 -0.38 3.61 -13.70
C ASP A 236 -1.11 4.06 -12.42
N ALA A 237 -1.57 5.29 -12.41
CA ALA A 237 -2.37 5.84 -11.33
C ALA A 237 -3.68 6.41 -11.89
N PRO A 238 -4.81 6.26 -11.18
CA PRO A 238 -6.07 6.85 -11.61
C PRO A 238 -5.97 8.37 -11.77
N LEU A 239 -6.43 8.87 -12.92
CA LEU A 239 -6.47 10.31 -13.21
C LEU A 239 -7.77 10.97 -12.73
N GLU A 240 -8.79 10.18 -12.40
CA GLU A 240 -10.08 10.65 -11.91
C GLU A 240 -10.14 10.60 -10.39
N TRP A 241 -10.61 11.67 -9.75
CA TRP A 241 -10.76 11.76 -8.28
C TRP A 241 -11.59 10.62 -7.70
N LYS A 242 -12.71 10.26 -8.35
CA LYS A 242 -13.60 9.20 -7.88
C LYS A 242 -12.92 7.82 -7.93
N LYS A 243 -12.17 7.53 -8.99
CA LYS A 243 -11.42 6.28 -9.13
C LYS A 243 -10.27 6.22 -8.12
N MET A 244 -9.52 7.33 -7.96
CA MET A 244 -8.46 7.45 -6.97
C MET A 244 -9.00 7.22 -5.55
N ALA A 245 -10.08 7.88 -5.17
CA ALA A 245 -10.70 7.73 -3.85
C ALA A 245 -11.17 6.28 -3.59
N LYS A 246 -11.77 5.61 -4.57
CA LYS A 246 -12.17 4.19 -4.46
C LYS A 246 -10.95 3.28 -4.28
N GLN A 247 -9.87 3.50 -5.03
CA GLN A 247 -8.62 2.74 -4.91
C GLN A 247 -8.00 2.93 -3.52
N GLN A 248 -7.88 4.18 -3.05
CA GLN A 248 -7.34 4.48 -1.72
C GLN A 248 -8.18 3.88 -0.60
N LEU A 249 -9.52 3.89 -0.71
CA LEU A 249 -10.42 3.28 0.27
C LEU A 249 -10.24 1.76 0.32
N ARG A 250 -10.12 1.11 -0.84
CA ARG A 250 -9.85 -0.33 -0.94
C ARG A 250 -8.52 -0.68 -0.25
N TRP A 251 -7.46 0.06 -0.54
CA TRP A 251 -6.15 -0.14 0.09
C TRP A 251 -6.17 0.14 1.60
N ALA A 252 -6.84 1.21 2.03
CA ALA A 252 -6.96 1.54 3.45
C ALA A 252 -7.67 0.42 4.23
N ARG A 253 -8.81 -0.09 3.72
CA ARG A 253 -9.54 -1.19 4.34
C ARG A 253 -8.70 -2.46 4.45
N GLY A 254 -8.11 -2.88 3.33
CA GLY A 254 -7.27 -4.09 3.27
C GLY A 254 -6.06 -3.99 4.19
N SER A 255 -5.37 -2.84 4.19
CA SER A 255 -4.22 -2.60 5.05
C SER A 255 -4.59 -2.64 6.53
N GLN A 256 -5.67 -1.97 6.93
CA GLN A 256 -6.07 -1.88 8.34
C GLN A 256 -6.63 -3.20 8.86
N TYR A 257 -7.45 -3.90 8.06
CA TYR A 257 -7.91 -5.24 8.35
C TYR A 257 -6.75 -6.21 8.63
N ASN A 258 -5.79 -6.27 7.71
CA ASN A 258 -4.63 -7.15 7.84
C ASN A 258 -3.69 -6.72 8.98
N THR A 259 -3.55 -5.42 9.25
CA THR A 259 -2.78 -4.92 10.39
C THR A 259 -3.40 -5.38 11.70
N MET A 260 -4.71 -5.18 11.89
CA MET A 260 -5.39 -5.57 13.13
C MET A 260 -5.37 -7.09 13.35
N ARG A 261 -5.56 -7.87 12.28
CA ARG A 261 -5.44 -9.33 12.32
C ARG A 261 -4.05 -9.81 12.74
N MET A 262 -3.00 -9.13 12.25
CA MET A 262 -1.60 -9.46 12.51
C MET A 262 -1.06 -8.84 13.81
N PHE A 263 -1.78 -7.88 14.39
CA PHE A 263 -1.29 -7.05 15.50
C PHE A 263 -0.78 -7.85 16.71
N PRO A 264 -1.48 -8.90 17.19
CA PRO A 264 -0.99 -9.73 18.31
C PRO A 264 0.36 -10.41 18.02
N TRP A 265 0.55 -10.86 16.75
CA TRP A 265 1.81 -11.44 16.32
C TRP A 265 2.92 -10.39 16.26
N MET A 266 2.63 -9.20 15.69
CA MET A 266 3.61 -8.11 15.60
C MET A 266 4.10 -7.64 16.96
N LEU A 267 3.22 -7.57 17.97
CA LEU A 267 3.62 -7.19 19.35
C LEU A 267 4.64 -8.16 19.95
N ARG A 268 4.58 -9.44 19.59
CA ARG A 268 5.50 -10.47 20.10
C ARG A 268 6.78 -10.56 19.28
N ASN A 269 6.68 -10.51 17.95
CA ASN A 269 7.76 -10.87 17.03
C ASN A 269 8.36 -9.70 16.25
N ALA A 270 7.62 -8.58 16.09
CA ALA A 270 8.02 -7.44 15.25
C ALA A 270 7.55 -6.10 15.85
N ARG A 271 8.01 -5.78 17.06
CA ARG A 271 7.58 -4.56 17.79
C ARG A 271 7.77 -3.25 17.02
N PRO A 272 8.88 -3.02 16.26
CA PRO A 272 9.00 -1.83 15.44
C PRO A 272 7.89 -1.72 14.39
N LEU A 273 7.53 -2.82 13.74
CA LEU A 273 6.44 -2.88 12.78
C LEU A 273 5.09 -2.58 13.44
N ALA A 274 4.83 -3.18 14.61
CA ALA A 274 3.61 -2.90 15.39
C ALA A 274 3.48 -1.41 15.70
N PHE A 275 4.56 -0.78 16.15
CA PHE A 275 4.58 0.66 16.44
C PHE A 275 4.32 1.51 15.20
N PHE A 276 4.97 1.23 14.06
CA PHE A 276 4.77 1.98 12.83
C PHE A 276 3.33 1.91 12.34
N TYR A 277 2.73 0.73 12.37
CA TYR A 277 1.35 0.57 11.91
C TYR A 277 0.31 1.12 12.89
N LEU A 278 0.55 0.97 14.20
CA LEU A 278 -0.31 1.58 15.20
C LEU A 278 -0.32 3.11 15.04
N ALA A 279 0.86 3.71 14.90
CA ALA A 279 0.97 5.14 14.66
C ALA A 279 0.23 5.59 13.39
N ASP A 280 0.38 4.83 12.28
CA ASP A 280 -0.29 5.13 11.01
C ASP A 280 -1.84 5.02 11.11
N ILE A 281 -2.36 4.11 11.94
CA ILE A 281 -3.80 3.94 12.15
C ILE A 281 -4.35 5.02 13.08
N VAL A 282 -3.69 5.24 14.22
CA VAL A 282 -4.22 6.07 15.31
C VAL A 282 -4.08 7.57 15.01
N LEU A 283 -3.00 7.98 14.34
CA LEU A 283 -2.69 9.38 14.10
C LEU A 283 -3.82 10.19 13.42
N PRO A 284 -4.50 9.71 12.37
CA PRO A 284 -5.62 10.44 11.75
C PRO A 284 -6.75 10.74 12.73
N PHE A 285 -7.07 9.79 13.63
CA PHE A 285 -8.14 9.96 14.62
C PHE A 285 -7.74 10.95 15.73
N LEU A 286 -6.49 10.87 16.21
CA LEU A 286 -5.99 11.83 17.20
C LEU A 286 -5.93 13.25 16.63
N LEU A 287 -5.54 13.40 15.36
CA LEU A 287 -5.54 14.70 14.70
C LEU A 287 -6.96 15.25 14.57
N LEU A 288 -7.93 14.44 14.14
CA LEU A 288 -9.33 14.86 14.08
C LEU A 288 -9.84 15.25 15.47
N GLY A 289 -9.58 14.42 16.49
CA GLY A 289 -9.97 14.72 17.87
C GLY A 289 -9.36 16.03 18.37
N ALA A 290 -8.09 16.28 18.08
CA ALA A 290 -7.41 17.53 18.43
C ALA A 290 -8.04 18.75 17.73
N TYR A 291 -8.38 18.64 16.45
CA TYR A 291 -9.09 19.70 15.72
C TYR A 291 -10.48 19.97 16.29
N LEU A 292 -11.26 18.91 16.57
CA LEU A 292 -12.58 19.05 17.17
C LEU A 292 -12.51 19.67 18.58
N GLY A 293 -11.59 19.19 19.41
CA GLY A 293 -11.36 19.74 20.74
C GLY A 293 -10.96 21.22 20.69
N TRP A 294 -10.09 21.58 19.75
CA TRP A 294 -9.72 22.97 19.52
C TRP A 294 -10.91 23.83 19.09
N ILE A 295 -11.72 23.40 18.14
CA ILE A 295 -12.93 24.09 17.69
C ILE A 295 -13.91 24.32 18.88
N VAL A 296 -14.18 23.26 19.64
CA VAL A 296 -15.09 23.34 20.80
C VAL A 296 -14.58 24.37 21.82
N ARG A 297 -13.29 24.37 22.11
CA ARG A 297 -12.70 25.35 23.05
C ARG A 297 -12.82 26.78 22.55
N GLN A 298 -12.56 27.03 21.26
CA GLN A 298 -12.63 28.37 20.67
C GLN A 298 -14.07 28.95 20.61
N PHE A 299 -15.05 28.09 20.43
CA PHE A 299 -16.44 28.54 20.21
C PHE A 299 -17.36 28.34 21.42
N VAL A 300 -17.03 27.43 22.35
CA VAL A 300 -17.88 27.07 23.49
C VAL A 300 -17.24 27.47 24.84
N ILE A 301 -15.89 27.36 24.94
CA ILE A 301 -15.16 27.67 26.19
C ILE A 301 -14.24 28.86 25.90
N THR A 302 -14.70 30.06 26.28
CA THR A 302 -14.11 31.34 25.87
C THR A 302 -12.81 31.75 26.60
N ASP A 303 -12.26 30.93 27.51
CA ASP A 303 -11.19 31.36 28.40
C ASP A 303 -9.73 31.17 27.87
N VAL A 304 -9.53 30.54 26.73
CA VAL A 304 -8.18 30.34 26.16
C VAL A 304 -8.18 30.70 24.67
N ASP A 305 -7.88 31.94 24.37
CA ASP A 305 -7.68 32.38 22.98
C ASP A 305 -6.21 32.32 22.60
N LEU A 306 -5.77 31.20 22.03
CA LEU A 306 -4.42 31.01 21.47
C LEU A 306 -4.11 31.98 20.32
N PHE A 307 -5.13 32.62 19.77
CA PHE A 307 -5.03 33.56 18.66
C PHE A 307 -5.22 35.02 19.09
N ALA A 308 -5.45 35.31 20.39
CA ALA A 308 -5.64 36.67 20.87
C ALA A 308 -4.60 37.64 20.31
N PRO A 309 -3.27 37.37 20.34
CA PRO A 309 -2.28 38.28 19.79
C PRO A 309 -2.45 38.57 18.28
N TRP A 310 -2.95 37.63 17.53
CA TRP A 310 -3.19 37.77 16.09
C TRP A 310 -4.53 38.45 15.81
N VAL A 311 -5.56 38.14 16.61
CA VAL A 311 -6.89 38.73 16.52
C VAL A 311 -6.84 40.20 16.91
N ASP A 312 -6.11 40.55 17.95
CA ASP A 312 -5.92 41.92 18.42
C ASP A 312 -5.24 42.81 17.39
N ASN A 313 -4.25 42.25 16.66
CA ASN A 313 -3.51 43.00 15.64
C ASN A 313 -4.18 43.05 14.26
N PHE A 314 -4.92 42.01 13.87
CA PHE A 314 -5.43 41.84 12.49
C PHE A 314 -6.95 41.64 12.42
N GLY A 315 -7.67 41.68 13.54
CA GLY A 315 -9.07 41.29 13.63
C GLY A 315 -9.28 39.79 13.47
N ARG A 316 -10.47 39.27 13.81
CA ARG A 316 -10.78 37.82 13.80
C ARG A 316 -10.52 37.14 12.45
N VAL A 317 -10.95 37.79 11.36
CA VAL A 317 -10.75 37.23 10.02
C VAL A 317 -9.29 37.30 9.59
N GLY A 318 -8.65 38.46 9.78
CA GLY A 318 -7.24 38.67 9.43
C GLY A 318 -6.31 37.80 10.25
N GLY A 319 -6.51 37.68 11.56
CA GLY A 319 -5.73 36.81 12.44
C GLY A 319 -5.88 35.33 12.07
N GLY A 320 -7.09 34.88 11.75
CA GLY A 320 -7.33 33.50 11.27
C GLY A 320 -6.61 33.21 9.96
N LEU A 321 -6.60 34.16 9.01
CA LEU A 321 -5.86 34.01 7.75
C LEU A 321 -4.36 33.95 7.97
N VAL A 322 -3.79 34.79 8.80
CA VAL A 322 -2.35 34.75 9.14
C VAL A 322 -1.96 33.40 9.71
N VAL A 323 -2.72 32.91 10.70
CA VAL A 323 -2.46 31.59 11.31
C VAL A 323 -2.57 30.46 10.28
N ALA A 324 -3.58 30.48 9.40
CA ALA A 324 -3.75 29.49 8.34
C ALA A 324 -2.53 29.50 7.38
N VAL A 325 -2.09 30.69 6.96
CA VAL A 325 -0.89 30.83 6.09
C VAL A 325 0.35 30.29 6.77
N LEU A 326 0.59 30.65 8.04
CA LEU A 326 1.74 30.16 8.79
C LEU A 326 1.70 28.63 8.98
N ALA A 327 0.51 28.06 9.23
CA ALA A 327 0.34 26.60 9.35
C ALA A 327 0.62 25.90 8.02
N ILE A 328 0.17 26.44 6.90
CA ILE A 328 0.46 25.92 5.55
C ILE A 328 1.96 26.01 5.25
N MET A 329 2.59 27.13 5.55
CA MET A 329 4.04 27.32 5.34
C MET A 329 4.85 26.32 6.20
N ALA A 330 4.54 26.21 7.49
CA ALA A 330 5.20 25.27 8.39
C ALA A 330 5.00 23.81 7.94
N SER A 331 3.80 23.45 7.52
CA SER A 331 3.47 22.11 7.02
C SER A 331 4.21 21.82 5.71
N THR A 332 4.29 22.80 4.81
CA THR A 332 5.04 22.73 3.54
C THR A 332 6.52 22.53 3.80
N ALA A 333 7.14 23.36 4.67
CA ALA A 333 8.53 23.23 5.05
C ALA A 333 8.82 21.87 5.71
N SER A 334 7.97 21.45 6.65
CA SER A 334 8.05 20.13 7.30
C SER A 334 7.98 18.98 6.28
N SER A 335 7.10 19.06 5.29
CA SER A 335 6.96 18.04 4.25
C SER A 335 8.13 18.06 3.27
N ALA A 336 8.63 19.25 2.88
CA ALA A 336 9.80 19.38 2.04
C ALA A 336 11.05 18.73 2.68
N LEU A 337 11.27 18.98 3.98
CA LEU A 337 12.38 18.37 4.72
C LEU A 337 12.25 16.84 4.78
N ARG A 338 11.05 16.34 5.06
CA ARG A 338 10.82 14.90 5.13
C ARG A 338 10.91 14.20 3.78
N GLN A 339 10.73 14.91 2.68
CA GLN A 339 10.79 14.40 1.32
C GLN A 339 11.98 14.94 0.51
N ALA A 340 13.03 15.34 1.17
CA ALA A 340 14.20 15.92 0.54
C ALA A 340 14.82 15.02 -0.55
N ARG A 341 14.75 13.69 -0.43
CA ARG A 341 15.22 12.76 -1.47
C ARG A 341 14.38 12.86 -2.74
N HIS A 342 13.05 12.86 -2.62
CA HIS A 342 12.14 13.08 -3.75
C HIS A 342 12.37 14.43 -4.43
N LEU A 343 12.54 15.50 -3.65
CA LEU A 343 12.77 16.85 -4.17
C LEU A 343 14.12 17.01 -4.88
N ARG A 344 15.12 16.17 -4.59
CA ARG A 344 16.37 16.12 -5.36
C ARG A 344 16.15 15.55 -6.76
N GLU A 345 15.28 14.55 -6.91
CA GLU A 345 14.91 13.98 -8.20
C GLU A 345 13.93 14.88 -8.96
N ARG A 346 12.99 15.53 -8.23
CA ARG A 346 11.90 16.36 -8.80
C ARG A 346 11.77 17.71 -8.08
N PRO A 347 12.69 18.67 -8.30
CA PRO A 347 12.69 19.96 -7.59
C PRO A 347 11.41 20.78 -7.80
N SER A 348 10.78 20.63 -8.95
CA SER A 348 9.52 21.35 -9.29
C SER A 348 8.34 20.98 -8.39
N ASP A 349 8.41 19.86 -7.65
CA ASP A 349 7.36 19.45 -6.72
C ASP A 349 7.34 20.27 -5.43
N LEU A 350 8.40 21.00 -5.13
CA LEU A 350 8.43 21.92 -3.99
C LEU A 350 7.22 22.87 -3.99
N TRP A 351 6.88 23.44 -5.14
CA TRP A 351 5.75 24.36 -5.30
C TRP A 351 4.38 23.64 -5.26
N ARG A 352 4.37 22.31 -5.43
CA ARG A 352 3.15 21.49 -5.40
C ARG A 352 2.85 20.90 -4.03
N ILE A 353 3.80 20.95 -3.09
CA ILE A 353 3.60 20.42 -1.72
C ILE A 353 2.32 20.96 -1.08
N PRO A 354 1.97 22.25 -1.12
CA PRO A 354 0.70 22.72 -0.56
C PRO A 354 -0.51 21.98 -1.13
N THR A 355 -0.54 21.77 -2.46
CA THR A 355 -1.60 21.00 -3.12
C THR A 355 -1.60 19.53 -2.67
N PHE A 356 -0.42 18.90 -2.58
CA PHE A 356 -0.31 17.52 -2.09
C PHE A 356 -0.78 17.37 -0.64
N LEU A 357 -0.53 18.37 0.20
CA LEU A 357 -1.04 18.40 1.58
C LEU A 357 -2.56 18.53 1.63
N VAL A 358 -3.13 19.37 0.76
CA VAL A 358 -4.61 19.49 0.64
C VAL A 358 -5.22 18.16 0.22
N ILE A 359 -4.68 17.50 -0.81
CA ILE A 359 -5.15 16.18 -1.26
C ILE A 359 -5.03 15.15 -0.11
N SER A 360 -3.88 15.12 0.57
CA SER A 360 -3.65 14.19 1.66
C SER A 360 -4.57 14.43 2.86
N THR A 361 -4.87 15.69 3.18
CA THR A 361 -5.73 16.06 4.31
C THR A 361 -7.21 15.88 4.01
N LEU A 362 -7.66 16.36 2.84
CA LEU A 362 -9.09 16.37 2.52
C LEU A 362 -9.59 15.08 1.86
N MET A 363 -8.71 14.31 1.22
CA MET A 363 -9.07 13.05 0.57
C MET A 363 -8.51 11.85 1.33
N LEU A 364 -7.19 11.74 1.48
CA LEU A 364 -6.57 10.52 2.02
C LEU A 364 -6.86 10.29 3.51
N MET A 365 -6.81 11.33 4.35
CA MET A 365 -7.05 11.20 5.78
C MET A 365 -8.48 10.72 6.10
N PRO A 366 -9.57 11.34 5.56
CA PRO A 366 -10.92 10.82 5.75
C PRO A 366 -11.11 9.41 5.20
N ILE A 367 -10.49 9.10 4.04
CA ILE A 367 -10.54 7.76 3.45
C ILE A 367 -9.88 6.72 4.37
N ARG A 368 -8.76 7.03 4.99
CA ARG A 368 -8.11 6.13 5.96
C ARG A 368 -8.99 5.88 7.19
N MET A 369 -9.64 6.91 7.71
CA MET A 369 -10.58 6.78 8.84
C MET A 369 -11.79 5.95 8.45
N LEU A 370 -12.37 6.21 7.27
CA LEU A 370 -13.49 5.42 6.74
C LEU A 370 -13.09 3.96 6.46
N GLY A 371 -11.87 3.74 5.97
CA GLY A 371 -11.30 2.42 5.76
C GLY A 371 -11.23 1.62 7.06
N PHE A 372 -10.79 2.24 8.15
CA PHE A 372 -10.79 1.64 9.48
C PHE A 372 -12.22 1.32 9.96
N ALA A 373 -13.11 2.29 9.92
CA ALA A 373 -14.48 2.10 10.32
C ALA A 373 -15.19 0.98 9.55
N ARG A 374 -14.88 0.83 8.26
CA ARG A 374 -15.46 -0.17 7.35
C ARG A 374 -14.67 -1.47 7.21
N MET A 375 -13.59 -1.70 7.98
CA MET A 375 -12.77 -2.89 7.81
C MET A 375 -13.50 -4.20 8.14
N ALA A 376 -14.56 -4.17 8.96
CA ALA A 376 -15.40 -5.32 9.30
C ALA A 376 -16.68 -5.43 8.43
N HIS A 377 -16.74 -4.76 7.28
CA HIS A 377 -17.84 -4.88 6.32
C HIS A 377 -17.40 -5.73 5.13
N ASN A 378 -18.30 -6.58 4.66
CA ASN A 378 -18.08 -7.33 3.42
C ASN A 378 -17.87 -6.36 2.25
N SER A 379 -16.91 -6.65 1.40
CA SER A 379 -16.75 -5.98 0.10
C SER A 379 -15.96 -6.86 -0.84
N GLY A 380 -16.49 -7.04 -2.01
CA GLY A 380 -15.76 -7.57 -3.14
C GLY A 380 -14.85 -6.53 -3.79
N TRP A 381 -14.21 -6.91 -4.87
CA TRP A 381 -13.25 -6.07 -5.62
C TRP A 381 -13.85 -4.79 -6.21
N GLY A 382 -15.15 -4.71 -6.43
CA GLY A 382 -15.95 -3.49 -6.71
C GLY A 382 -15.52 -2.56 -7.85
N THR A 383 -14.38 -2.80 -8.49
CA THR A 383 -13.79 -1.94 -9.53
C THR A 383 -13.71 -2.61 -10.89
N ARG A 384 -13.89 -3.94 -10.98
CA ARG A 384 -13.89 -4.70 -12.24
C ARG A 384 -15.23 -5.42 -12.40
N ALA A 385 -15.83 -5.40 -13.60
CA ALA A 385 -17.01 -6.17 -13.93
C ALA A 385 -16.65 -7.66 -13.81
N GLY A 386 -17.40 -8.41 -12.98
CA GLY A 386 -17.12 -9.85 -12.74
C GLY A 386 -16.29 -10.15 -11.48
N GLY A 387 -15.83 -9.15 -10.73
CA GLY A 387 -15.21 -9.37 -9.42
C GLY A 387 -16.22 -9.91 -8.40
N PHE A 388 -15.78 -10.83 -7.54
CA PHE A 388 -16.59 -11.47 -6.51
C PHE A 388 -17.39 -10.44 -5.68
N ALA A 389 -18.70 -10.52 -5.75
CA ALA A 389 -19.61 -9.82 -4.85
C ALA A 389 -19.72 -10.67 -3.58
N GLY A 390 -18.96 -10.34 -2.55
CA GLY A 390 -19.02 -11.04 -1.26
C GLY A 390 -20.46 -11.11 -0.73
N GLU A 391 -20.83 -12.20 -0.10
CA GLU A 391 -22.13 -12.40 0.54
C GLU A 391 -22.45 -11.24 1.49
N SER A 392 -23.60 -10.59 1.33
CA SER A 392 -24.10 -9.54 2.22
C SER A 392 -24.72 -10.18 3.47
N THR A 393 -23.90 -10.71 4.36
CA THR A 393 -24.35 -11.17 5.66
C THR A 393 -24.25 -10.05 6.69
N ARG A 394 -25.26 -9.91 7.56
CA ARG A 394 -25.16 -9.03 8.72
C ARG A 394 -24.02 -9.51 9.62
N ASN A 395 -22.98 -8.68 9.72
CA ASN A 395 -21.84 -9.00 10.56
C ASN A 395 -22.02 -8.36 11.95
N PRO A 396 -22.12 -9.14 13.03
CA PRO A 396 -22.29 -8.61 14.39
C PRO A 396 -21.09 -7.79 14.85
N TYR A 397 -19.90 -8.05 14.31
CA TYR A 397 -18.68 -7.33 14.65
C TYR A 397 -18.50 -6.01 13.88
N ALA A 398 -19.41 -5.66 12.97
CA ALA A 398 -19.29 -4.48 12.12
C ALA A 398 -19.19 -3.15 12.90
N LEU A 399 -19.79 -3.09 14.11
CA LEU A 399 -19.76 -1.89 14.94
C LEU A 399 -18.47 -1.70 15.76
N ILE A 400 -17.67 -2.74 15.95
CA ILE A 400 -16.43 -2.66 16.76
C ILE A 400 -15.47 -1.57 16.23
N PRO A 401 -15.14 -1.53 14.93
CA PRO A 401 -14.25 -0.49 14.41
C PRO A 401 -14.79 0.93 14.58
N TYR A 402 -16.10 1.12 14.47
CA TYR A 402 -16.72 2.44 14.71
C TYR A 402 -16.59 2.86 16.17
N GLY A 403 -16.86 1.96 17.11
CA GLY A 403 -16.68 2.23 18.54
C GLY A 403 -15.24 2.61 18.88
N LEU A 404 -14.26 1.86 18.36
CA LEU A 404 -12.84 2.18 18.55
C LEU A 404 -12.47 3.54 17.92
N ALA A 405 -12.95 3.84 16.72
CA ALA A 405 -12.72 5.12 16.05
C ALA A 405 -13.30 6.28 16.89
N PHE A 406 -14.51 6.13 17.37
CA PHE A 406 -15.16 7.11 18.26
C PHE A 406 -14.35 7.33 19.55
N CYS A 407 -13.92 6.27 20.22
CA CYS A 407 -13.11 6.38 21.44
C CYS A 407 -11.79 7.12 21.18
N MET A 408 -11.10 6.84 20.05
CA MET A 408 -9.86 7.53 19.69
C MET A 408 -10.06 9.04 19.47
N VAL A 409 -11.15 9.43 18.79
CA VAL A 409 -11.48 10.85 18.56
C VAL A 409 -11.88 11.53 19.87
N ALA A 410 -12.79 10.91 20.62
CA ALA A 410 -13.32 11.45 21.87
C ALA A 410 -12.22 11.63 22.93
N SER A 411 -11.34 10.64 23.08
CA SER A 411 -10.23 10.73 24.05
C SER A 411 -9.34 11.95 23.82
N MET A 412 -9.07 12.29 22.56
CA MET A 412 -8.23 13.45 22.23
C MET A 412 -9.02 14.77 22.27
N ALA A 413 -10.31 14.75 21.87
CA ALA A 413 -11.16 15.94 21.93
C ALA A 413 -11.42 16.41 23.38
N LEU A 414 -11.54 15.43 24.30
CA LEU A 414 -11.78 15.67 25.73
C LEU A 414 -10.49 15.85 26.54
N TYR A 415 -9.34 15.54 25.94
CA TYR A 415 -8.07 15.72 26.62
C TYR A 415 -7.83 17.20 26.95
N GLN A 416 -7.70 17.47 28.24
CA GLN A 416 -7.31 18.80 28.77
C GLN A 416 -5.86 18.68 29.22
N PRO A 417 -4.87 19.30 28.55
CA PRO A 417 -3.50 19.36 29.05
C PRO A 417 -3.38 20.30 30.24
#